data_6bff01e8b630fd3ac5fd8d2934aeb51e
#
_entry.id   6bff01e8b630fd3ac5fd8d2934aeb51e
#
_cell.length_a   1.000
_cell.length_b   1.000
_cell.length_c   1.000
_cell.angle_alpha   90.00
_cell.angle_beta   90.00
_cell.angle_gamma   90.00
#
_symmetry.space_group_name_H-M   'P 1'
#
loop_
_entity.id
_entity.type
_entity.pdbx_description
1 polymer ?
#
loop_
_entity_poly.entity_id
_entity_poly.type
_entity_poly.pdbx_seq_one_letter_code
_entity_poly.pdbx_strand_id
1 'polypeptide(L)'
;KKEITNLLINHIESFAITNKILSCNFLYIDESWGNHLKSLGYYEWINSSSEWRSNGEKTFDDFLSRFNSNQRKNIKKERKSITKQDIKVEIFNEDDINQEILKKMHNFYEQHCSRWGVWGSKYLTSTFFEKIVDNKKNLLLFSASKNDSNDIFAMSMCVKNKNNLWGRYWGSQEEISNLHFELCYYQPIEWAIKN
;
A
#
# COMPACT_ATOMS: atom_id res chain seq x y z
N LYS A 1 -20.91 -26.60 9.25
CA LYS A 1 -20.14 -25.38 8.92
C LYS A 1 -21.07 -24.18 8.72
N LYS A 2 -22.07 -24.27 7.81
CA LYS A 2 -23.06 -23.17 7.58
C LYS A 2 -23.85 -22.81 8.83
N GLU A 3 -24.21 -23.77 9.66
CA GLU A 3 -24.97 -23.56 10.89
C GLU A 3 -24.20 -22.73 11.93
N ILE A 4 -22.91 -23.00 12.10
CA ILE A 4 -22.03 -22.22 12.98
C ILE A 4 -21.86 -20.79 12.42
N THR A 5 -21.71 -20.64 11.11
CA THR A 5 -21.62 -19.34 10.46
C THR A 5 -22.87 -18.50 10.71
N ASN A 6 -24.07 -19.07 10.52
CA ASN A 6 -25.31 -18.37 10.81
C ASN A 6 -25.42 -17.97 12.28
N LEU A 7 -25.02 -18.86 13.19
CA LEU A 7 -25.04 -18.57 14.62
C LEU A 7 -24.13 -17.38 14.95
N LEU A 8 -22.93 -17.32 14.37
CA LEU A 8 -21.99 -16.21 14.56
C LEU A 8 -22.57 -14.89 14.02
N ILE A 9 -23.14 -14.92 12.82
CA ILE A 9 -23.74 -13.71 12.21
C ILE A 9 -24.88 -13.20 13.10
N ASN A 10 -25.79 -14.06 13.51
CA ASN A 10 -26.91 -13.70 14.39
C ASN A 10 -26.43 -13.10 15.72
N HIS A 11 -25.33 -13.62 16.30
CA HIS A 11 -24.74 -13.06 17.53
C HIS A 11 -24.15 -11.68 17.29
N ILE A 12 -23.45 -11.48 16.15
CA ILE A 12 -22.87 -10.19 15.79
C ILE A 12 -24.00 -9.15 15.58
N GLU A 13 -25.08 -9.52 14.89
CA GLU A 13 -26.23 -8.64 14.67
C GLU A 13 -26.92 -8.29 16.00
N SER A 14 -27.15 -9.29 16.84
CA SER A 14 -27.76 -9.08 18.16
C SER A 14 -26.90 -8.18 19.04
N PHE A 15 -25.58 -8.37 19.03
CA PHE A 15 -24.65 -7.50 19.72
C PHE A 15 -24.69 -6.07 19.19
N ALA A 16 -24.72 -5.90 17.86
CA ALA A 16 -24.79 -4.58 17.22
C ALA A 16 -26.08 -3.86 17.61
N ILE A 17 -27.22 -4.53 17.54
CA ILE A 17 -28.53 -3.97 17.92
C ILE A 17 -28.52 -3.57 19.40
N THR A 18 -28.09 -4.45 20.28
CA THR A 18 -28.06 -4.21 21.74
C THR A 18 -27.18 -3.01 22.10
N ASN A 19 -26.08 -2.83 21.39
CA ASN A 19 -25.11 -1.74 21.65
C ASN A 19 -25.35 -0.51 20.75
N LYS A 20 -26.47 -0.44 20.02
CA LYS A 20 -26.83 0.67 19.12
C LYS A 20 -25.75 0.98 18.07
N ILE A 21 -25.08 -0.06 17.58
CA ILE A 21 -24.09 0.06 16.50
C ILE A 21 -24.84 0.19 15.18
N LEU A 22 -24.52 1.22 14.40
CA LEU A 22 -25.26 1.60 13.21
C LEU A 22 -25.02 0.70 11.99
N SER A 23 -23.88 0.03 11.93
CA SER A 23 -23.54 -0.83 10.79
C SER A 23 -22.62 -1.98 11.21
N CYS A 24 -22.72 -3.09 10.47
CA CYS A 24 -21.83 -4.22 10.60
C CYS A 24 -21.22 -4.51 9.23
N ASN A 25 -19.88 -4.58 9.16
CA ASN A 25 -19.14 -4.78 7.91
C ASN A 25 -18.25 -6.01 8.01
N PHE A 26 -18.35 -6.90 7.04
CA PHE A 26 -17.46 -8.05 6.87
C PHE A 26 -16.47 -7.72 5.75
N LEU A 27 -15.19 -7.61 6.09
CA LEU A 27 -14.15 -7.16 5.18
C LEU A 27 -13.25 -8.32 4.74
N TYR A 28 -12.78 -8.26 3.48
CA TYR A 28 -11.82 -9.23 2.93
C TYR A 28 -12.29 -10.69 2.97
N ILE A 29 -13.58 -10.89 2.81
CA ILE A 29 -14.23 -12.21 2.79
C ILE A 29 -14.02 -12.90 1.44
N ASP A 30 -14.01 -14.23 1.44
CA ASP A 30 -14.01 -15.03 0.21
C ASP A 30 -15.39 -15.03 -0.48
N GLU A 31 -15.41 -15.46 -1.73
CA GLU A 31 -16.62 -15.48 -2.55
C GLU A 31 -17.75 -16.33 -1.92
N SER A 32 -17.41 -17.46 -1.29
CA SER A 32 -18.41 -18.34 -0.68
C SER A 32 -19.11 -17.68 0.50
N TRP A 33 -18.35 -16.94 1.31
CA TRP A 33 -18.88 -16.11 2.40
C TRP A 33 -19.69 -14.92 1.87
N GLY A 34 -19.19 -14.25 0.83
CA GLY A 34 -19.92 -13.16 0.17
C GLY A 34 -21.29 -13.59 -0.32
N ASN A 35 -21.36 -14.72 -1.04
CA ASN A 35 -22.61 -15.27 -1.53
C ASN A 35 -23.56 -15.67 -0.39
N HIS A 36 -23.02 -16.20 0.72
CA HIS A 36 -23.80 -16.53 1.88
C HIS A 36 -24.39 -15.27 2.56
N LEU A 37 -23.60 -14.24 2.79
CA LEU A 37 -24.07 -12.97 3.37
C LEU A 37 -25.12 -12.30 2.48
N LYS A 38 -24.94 -12.33 1.16
CA LYS A 38 -25.95 -11.83 0.21
C LYS A 38 -27.28 -12.56 0.36
N SER A 39 -27.26 -13.88 0.57
CA SER A 39 -28.49 -14.67 0.82
C SER A 39 -29.19 -14.30 2.14
N LEU A 40 -28.48 -13.67 3.08
CA LEU A 40 -29.02 -13.14 4.33
C LEU A 40 -29.44 -11.65 4.25
N GLY A 41 -29.33 -11.03 3.08
CA GLY A 41 -29.77 -9.64 2.85
C GLY A 41 -28.67 -8.59 3.03
N TYR A 42 -27.40 -8.98 3.18
CA TYR A 42 -26.29 -8.02 3.21
C TYR A 42 -26.00 -7.45 1.83
N TYR A 43 -25.63 -6.19 1.80
CA TYR A 43 -25.16 -5.53 0.59
C TYR A 43 -23.70 -5.86 0.31
N GLU A 44 -23.40 -6.12 -0.94
CA GLU A 44 -22.02 -6.34 -1.39
C GLU A 44 -21.39 -5.03 -1.86
N TRP A 45 -20.19 -4.74 -1.36
CA TRP A 45 -19.36 -3.66 -1.86
C TRP A 45 -18.09 -4.25 -2.48
N ILE A 46 -17.94 -4.11 -3.78
CA ILE A 46 -16.79 -4.64 -4.51
C ILE A 46 -15.73 -3.56 -4.64
N ASN A 47 -14.54 -3.83 -4.09
CA ASN A 47 -13.36 -3.00 -4.28
C ASN A 47 -12.44 -3.66 -5.31
N SER A 48 -11.91 -2.85 -6.23
CA SER A 48 -10.89 -3.29 -7.17
C SER A 48 -9.49 -3.07 -6.59
N SER A 49 -8.63 -4.05 -6.73
CA SER A 49 -7.20 -3.91 -6.48
C SER A 49 -6.42 -4.20 -7.76
N SER A 50 -5.26 -3.58 -7.90
CA SER A 50 -4.35 -3.84 -9.02
C SER A 50 -3.25 -4.77 -8.56
N GLU A 51 -2.99 -5.81 -9.36
CA GLU A 51 -1.93 -6.78 -9.10
C GLU A 51 -1.03 -6.88 -10.34
N TRP A 52 0.26 -6.88 -10.11
CA TRP A 52 1.24 -7.32 -11.08
C TRP A 52 1.77 -8.70 -10.68
N ARG A 53 1.74 -9.65 -11.61
CA ARG A 53 2.34 -10.97 -11.43
C ARG A 53 3.53 -11.11 -12.37
N SER A 54 4.66 -11.56 -11.80
CA SER A 54 5.83 -11.88 -12.60
C SER A 54 5.55 -13.09 -13.50
N ASN A 55 5.97 -12.98 -14.76
CA ASN A 55 6.02 -14.10 -15.71
C ASN A 55 7.48 -14.55 -15.94
N GLY A 56 8.36 -14.29 -14.96
CA GLY A 56 9.76 -14.64 -15.04
C GLY A 56 10.64 -13.54 -15.62
N GLU A 57 10.20 -12.28 -15.58
CA GLU A 57 11.02 -11.12 -15.93
C GLU A 57 12.33 -11.14 -15.17
N LYS A 58 13.41 -10.75 -15.85
CA LYS A 58 14.76 -10.62 -15.26
C LYS A 58 15.18 -9.16 -15.12
N THR A 59 14.55 -8.29 -15.89
CA THR A 59 14.85 -6.86 -15.92
C THR A 59 13.56 -6.03 -15.95
N PHE A 60 13.68 -4.74 -15.60
CA PHE A 60 12.57 -3.81 -15.75
C PHE A 60 12.19 -3.58 -17.24
N ASP A 61 13.13 -3.74 -18.17
CA ASP A 61 12.83 -3.69 -19.61
C ASP A 61 12.01 -4.89 -20.07
N ASP A 62 12.18 -6.08 -19.46
CA ASP A 62 11.30 -7.24 -19.72
C ASP A 62 9.87 -6.93 -19.26
N PHE A 63 9.70 -6.34 -18.09
CA PHE A 63 8.40 -5.85 -17.63
C PHE A 63 7.80 -4.84 -18.61
N LEU A 64 8.59 -3.88 -19.09
CA LEU A 64 8.14 -2.90 -20.07
C LEU A 64 7.71 -3.55 -21.40
N SER A 65 8.27 -4.69 -21.77
CA SER A 65 7.95 -5.37 -23.01
C SER A 65 6.48 -5.81 -23.11
N ARG A 66 5.78 -5.93 -21.98
CA ARG A 66 4.34 -6.24 -21.89
C ARG A 66 3.43 -5.11 -22.39
N PHE A 67 3.95 -3.91 -22.50
CA PHE A 67 3.19 -2.72 -22.86
C PHE A 67 3.38 -2.36 -24.33
N ASN A 68 2.44 -1.64 -24.90
CA ASN A 68 2.60 -1.09 -26.23
C ASN A 68 3.68 0.01 -26.27
N SER A 69 4.10 0.41 -27.47
CA SER A 69 5.19 1.39 -27.67
C SER A 69 4.95 2.70 -26.95
N ASN A 70 3.71 3.22 -26.98
CA ASN A 70 3.38 4.49 -26.35
C ASN A 70 3.45 4.41 -24.83
N GLN A 71 2.91 3.35 -24.25
CA GLN A 71 2.98 3.12 -22.81
C GLN A 71 4.43 2.98 -22.33
N ARG A 72 5.27 2.20 -23.03
CA ARG A 72 6.70 2.08 -22.72
C ARG A 72 7.41 3.44 -22.73
N LYS A 73 7.15 4.25 -23.77
CA LYS A 73 7.73 5.61 -23.87
C LYS A 73 7.28 6.48 -22.69
N ASN A 74 6.01 6.41 -22.31
CA ASN A 74 5.47 7.19 -21.20
C ASN A 74 6.14 6.80 -19.89
N ILE A 75 6.20 5.51 -19.56
CA ILE A 75 6.83 5.01 -18.32
C ILE A 75 8.31 5.44 -18.28
N LYS A 76 9.06 5.28 -19.38
CA LYS A 76 10.46 5.72 -19.45
C LYS A 76 10.60 7.25 -19.29
N LYS A 77 9.66 8.04 -19.84
CA LYS A 77 9.63 9.50 -19.67
C LYS A 77 9.33 9.90 -18.23
N GLU A 78 8.38 9.24 -17.59
CA GLU A 78 8.00 9.48 -16.21
C GLU A 78 9.18 9.22 -15.26
N ARG A 79 9.82 8.05 -15.34
CA ARG A 79 11.02 7.72 -14.56
C ARG A 79 12.16 8.70 -14.81
N LYS A 80 12.42 9.04 -16.08
CA LYS A 80 13.45 10.03 -16.43
C LYS A 80 13.15 11.43 -15.87
N SER A 81 11.86 11.79 -15.71
CA SER A 81 11.49 13.09 -15.14
C SER A 81 11.92 13.23 -13.67
N ILE A 82 11.93 12.15 -12.91
CA ILE A 82 12.39 12.12 -11.52
C ILE A 82 13.90 12.39 -11.46
N THR A 83 14.68 11.64 -12.23
CA THR A 83 16.14 11.83 -12.28
C THR A 83 16.54 13.25 -12.72
N LYS A 84 15.77 13.87 -13.63
CA LYS A 84 16.05 15.24 -14.10
C LYS A 84 15.74 16.33 -13.08
N GLN A 85 15.01 16.03 -12.02
CA GLN A 85 14.67 16.97 -10.95
C GLN A 85 15.63 16.85 -9.75
N ASP A 86 16.78 16.24 -9.94
CA ASP A 86 17.79 15.99 -8.91
C ASP A 86 17.22 15.28 -7.68
N ILE A 87 16.33 14.31 -7.94
CA ILE A 87 15.72 13.50 -6.91
C ILE A 87 16.45 12.16 -6.83
N LYS A 88 16.97 11.88 -5.64
CA LYS A 88 17.54 10.59 -5.24
C LYS A 88 16.45 9.71 -4.68
N VAL A 89 16.36 8.47 -5.17
CA VAL A 89 15.48 7.44 -4.64
C VAL A 89 16.32 6.41 -3.90
N GLU A 90 15.93 6.08 -2.67
CA GLU A 90 16.60 5.09 -1.83
C GLU A 90 15.62 4.05 -1.33
N ILE A 91 16.13 2.84 -1.14
CA ILE A 91 15.38 1.69 -0.65
C ILE A 91 15.88 1.36 0.74
N PHE A 92 14.97 1.30 1.70
CA PHE A 92 15.25 0.91 3.09
C PHE A 92 14.75 -0.51 3.31
N ASN A 93 15.66 -1.39 3.65
CA ASN A 93 15.38 -2.77 4.01
C ASN A 93 15.48 -2.98 5.53
N GLU A 94 15.48 -4.22 5.97
CA GLU A 94 15.52 -4.59 7.39
C GLU A 94 16.67 -3.91 8.17
N ASP A 95 17.84 -3.76 7.57
CA ASP A 95 19.02 -3.20 8.25
C ASP A 95 18.92 -1.68 8.40
N ASP A 96 18.25 -1.02 7.48
CA ASP A 96 18.12 0.43 7.41
C ASP A 96 16.92 0.95 8.23
N ILE A 97 15.89 0.11 8.42
CA ILE A 97 14.66 0.50 9.09
C ILE A 97 14.83 0.57 10.60
N ASN A 98 14.57 1.74 11.16
CA ASN A 98 14.62 2.03 12.58
C ASN A 98 13.41 2.90 12.98
N GLN A 99 13.31 3.24 14.28
CA GLN A 99 12.21 4.05 14.83
C GLN A 99 12.12 5.44 14.17
N GLU A 100 13.24 6.07 13.86
CA GLU A 100 13.27 7.39 13.24
C GLU A 100 12.68 7.36 11.83
N ILE A 101 13.07 6.39 11.02
CA ILE A 101 12.55 6.19 9.66
C ILE A 101 11.04 5.91 9.69
N LEU A 102 10.59 5.06 10.61
CA LEU A 102 9.16 4.76 10.74
C LEU A 102 8.36 5.96 11.25
N LYS A 103 8.92 6.79 12.09
CA LYS A 103 8.31 8.06 12.51
C LYS A 103 8.16 9.04 11.32
N LYS A 104 9.19 9.12 10.44
CA LYS A 104 9.08 9.90 9.20
C LYS A 104 7.97 9.35 8.30
N MET A 105 7.91 8.02 8.11
CA MET A 105 6.82 7.38 7.33
C MET A 105 5.44 7.69 7.92
N HIS A 106 5.27 7.65 9.25
CA HIS A 106 4.02 8.04 9.90
C HIS A 106 3.63 9.49 9.58
N ASN A 107 4.57 10.41 9.66
CA ASN A 107 4.31 11.82 9.35
C ASN A 107 3.83 12.01 7.90
N PHE A 108 4.45 11.33 6.94
CA PHE A 108 4.00 11.36 5.54
C PHE A 108 2.62 10.74 5.36
N TYR A 109 2.35 9.62 6.03
CA TYR A 109 1.03 8.99 6.04
C TYR A 109 -0.05 9.95 6.59
N GLU A 110 0.19 10.60 7.71
CA GLU A 110 -0.74 11.55 8.30
C GLU A 110 -1.00 12.77 7.38
N GLN A 111 0.05 13.33 6.82
CA GLN A 111 -0.05 14.46 5.89
C GLN A 111 -0.86 14.08 4.65
N HIS A 112 -0.61 12.89 4.09
CA HIS A 112 -1.36 12.39 2.94
C HIS A 112 -2.85 12.20 3.29
N CYS A 113 -3.17 11.54 4.39
CA CYS A 113 -4.55 11.35 4.84
C CYS A 113 -5.26 12.70 5.10
N SER A 114 -4.55 13.66 5.69
CA SER A 114 -5.11 14.98 6.03
C SER A 114 -5.54 15.79 4.81
N ARG A 115 -4.94 15.56 3.64
CA ARG A 115 -5.35 16.22 2.37
C ARG A 115 -6.78 15.90 1.96
N TRP A 116 -7.32 14.77 2.40
CA TRP A 116 -8.66 14.30 2.09
C TRP A 116 -9.70 14.70 3.15
N GLY A 117 -9.31 15.45 4.19
CA GLY A 117 -10.20 15.90 5.26
C GLY A 117 -10.93 14.74 5.93
N VAL A 118 -12.26 14.85 6.04
CA VAL A 118 -13.11 13.80 6.65
C VAL A 118 -13.11 12.48 5.89
N TRP A 119 -12.70 12.47 4.64
CA TRP A 119 -12.57 11.28 3.80
C TRP A 119 -11.19 10.63 3.90
N GLY A 120 -10.27 11.27 4.60
CA GLY A 120 -8.93 10.73 4.88
C GLY A 120 -9.00 9.56 5.84
N SER A 121 -8.72 8.37 5.35
CA SER A 121 -8.80 7.13 6.11
C SER A 121 -7.58 6.97 7.03
N LYS A 122 -7.57 7.69 8.15
CA LYS A 122 -6.53 7.57 9.18
C LYS A 122 -6.78 6.35 10.06
N TYR A 123 -6.41 5.18 9.61
CA TYR A 123 -6.59 3.93 10.38
C TYR A 123 -5.43 3.62 11.32
N LEU A 124 -4.23 4.17 11.06
CA LEU A 124 -3.02 3.86 11.79
C LEU A 124 -2.62 5.01 12.71
N THR A 125 -2.16 4.65 13.89
CA THR A 125 -1.67 5.57 14.91
C THR A 125 -0.14 5.59 14.95
N SER A 126 0.47 6.57 15.64
CA SER A 126 1.92 6.58 15.92
C SER A 126 2.37 5.27 16.57
N THR A 127 1.57 4.75 17.51
CA THR A 127 1.86 3.49 18.21
C THR A 127 1.99 2.29 17.26
N PHE A 128 1.24 2.26 16.15
CA PHE A 128 1.43 1.23 15.14
C PHE A 128 2.83 1.33 14.52
N PHE A 129 3.25 2.53 14.12
CA PHE A 129 4.58 2.74 13.50
C PHE A 129 5.72 2.52 14.50
N GLU A 130 5.52 2.81 15.77
CA GLU A 130 6.47 2.52 16.84
C GLU A 130 6.68 1.00 17.03
N LYS A 131 5.59 0.23 17.00
CA LYS A 131 5.63 -1.22 17.24
C LYS A 131 6.00 -2.06 16.02
N ILE A 132 5.72 -1.57 14.80
CA ILE A 132 5.97 -2.36 13.59
C ILE A 132 7.48 -2.56 13.34
N VAL A 133 8.35 -1.80 14.00
CA VAL A 133 9.79 -1.99 13.96
C VAL A 133 10.21 -3.41 14.36
N ASP A 134 9.47 -4.07 15.23
CA ASP A 134 9.71 -5.45 15.65
C ASP A 134 9.50 -6.44 14.50
N ASN A 135 8.80 -6.01 13.46
CA ASN A 135 8.53 -6.77 12.23
C ASN A 135 9.23 -6.19 10.98
N LYS A 136 10.29 -5.40 11.16
CA LYS A 136 11.01 -4.71 10.08
C LYS A 136 11.50 -5.63 8.96
N LYS A 137 11.77 -6.91 9.23
CA LYS A 137 12.10 -7.93 8.21
C LYS A 137 11.03 -8.09 7.12
N ASN A 138 9.79 -7.76 7.46
CA ASN A 138 8.65 -7.81 6.54
C ASN A 138 8.34 -6.45 5.91
N LEU A 139 9.14 -5.43 6.16
CA LEU A 139 8.96 -4.10 5.59
C LEU A 139 9.95 -3.84 4.47
N LEU A 140 9.53 -2.97 3.56
CA LEU A 140 10.36 -2.38 2.53
C LEU A 140 9.84 -0.96 2.31
N LEU A 141 10.72 0.04 2.43
CA LEU A 141 10.34 1.42 2.18
C LEU A 141 11.14 1.98 1.01
N PHE A 142 10.50 2.86 0.27
CA PHE A 142 11.11 3.63 -0.81
C PHE A 142 11.00 5.10 -0.45
N SER A 143 12.08 5.83 -0.51
CA SER A 143 12.10 7.26 -0.18
C SER A 143 12.61 8.11 -1.32
N ALA A 144 12.28 9.39 -1.26
CA ALA A 144 12.84 10.41 -2.13
C ALA A 144 13.42 11.56 -1.31
N SER A 145 14.61 11.99 -1.69
CA SER A 145 15.31 13.17 -1.19
C SER A 145 15.89 13.98 -2.34
N LYS A 146 16.32 15.23 -2.10
CA LYS A 146 17.12 15.99 -3.08
C LYS A 146 18.55 15.45 -3.07
N ASN A 147 19.23 15.48 -4.22
CA ASN A 147 20.59 14.94 -4.35
C ASN A 147 21.63 15.63 -3.44
N ASP A 148 21.41 16.90 -3.15
CA ASP A 148 22.28 17.73 -2.31
C ASP A 148 21.90 17.70 -0.82
N SER A 149 20.84 16.97 -0.46
CA SER A 149 20.31 16.85 0.90
C SER A 149 19.93 15.41 1.21
N ASN A 150 20.13 15.02 2.46
CA ASN A 150 19.61 13.75 2.97
C ASN A 150 18.18 13.89 3.55
N ASP A 151 17.54 15.05 3.37
CA ASP A 151 16.20 15.29 3.85
C ASP A 151 15.18 14.57 2.98
N ILE A 152 14.61 13.52 3.52
CA ILE A 152 13.55 12.75 2.88
C ILE A 152 12.28 13.60 2.89
N PHE A 153 11.70 13.83 1.71
CA PHE A 153 10.45 14.58 1.54
C PHE A 153 9.28 13.73 1.07
N ALA A 154 9.52 12.47 0.70
CA ALA A 154 8.46 11.53 0.35
C ALA A 154 8.87 10.09 0.68
N MET A 155 7.89 9.27 1.04
CA MET A 155 8.08 7.85 1.30
C MET A 155 6.88 7.02 0.87
N SER A 156 7.16 5.79 0.45
CA SER A 156 6.16 4.72 0.36
C SER A 156 6.58 3.52 1.21
N MET A 157 5.60 2.80 1.73
CA MET A 157 5.79 1.61 2.53
C MET A 157 5.12 0.42 1.89
N CYS A 158 5.88 -0.65 1.72
CA CYS A 158 5.41 -1.97 1.33
C CYS A 158 5.57 -2.95 2.48
N VAL A 159 4.69 -3.95 2.51
CA VAL A 159 4.84 -5.14 3.34
C VAL A 159 5.20 -6.30 2.42
N LYS A 160 6.14 -7.13 2.85
CA LYS A 160 6.63 -8.25 2.04
C LYS A 160 6.60 -9.56 2.79
N ASN A 161 6.46 -10.65 2.05
CA ASN A 161 6.82 -11.99 2.47
C ASN A 161 7.70 -12.63 1.41
N LYS A 162 7.93 -13.95 1.50
CA LYS A 162 8.81 -14.67 0.57
C LYS A 162 8.42 -14.49 -0.91
N ASN A 163 7.12 -14.38 -1.21
CA ASN A 163 6.62 -14.47 -2.59
C ASN A 163 5.84 -13.23 -3.04
N ASN A 164 5.54 -12.31 -2.13
CA ASN A 164 4.65 -11.18 -2.42
C ASN A 164 5.15 -9.88 -1.80
N LEU A 165 4.88 -8.78 -2.50
CA LEU A 165 5.10 -7.42 -2.06
C LEU A 165 3.78 -6.65 -2.18
N TRP A 166 3.32 -6.05 -1.10
CA TRP A 166 2.08 -5.25 -1.05
C TRP A 166 2.40 -3.79 -0.78
N GLY A 167 2.09 -2.92 -1.72
CA GLY A 167 2.07 -1.47 -1.49
C GLY A 167 0.98 -1.12 -0.48
N ARG A 168 1.33 -0.35 0.56
CA ARG A 168 0.40 -0.04 1.65
C ARG A 168 0.17 1.44 1.85
N TYR A 169 1.20 2.21 2.09
CA TYR A 169 1.08 3.61 2.47
C TYR A 169 2.08 4.47 1.71
N TRP A 170 1.68 5.70 1.49
CA TRP A 170 2.44 6.69 0.75
C TRP A 170 2.18 8.07 1.33
N GLY A 171 3.18 8.95 1.26
CA GLY A 171 3.00 10.36 1.49
C GLY A 171 4.19 11.17 1.00
N SER A 172 3.94 12.45 0.73
CA SER A 172 4.95 13.40 0.27
C SER A 172 4.63 14.80 0.77
N GLN A 173 5.65 15.55 1.15
CA GLN A 173 5.54 16.98 1.48
C GLN A 173 5.40 17.85 0.24
N GLU A 174 6.02 17.43 -0.88
CA GLU A 174 6.01 18.14 -2.14
C GLU A 174 5.15 17.43 -3.20
N GLU A 175 4.43 18.20 -4.00
CA GLU A 175 3.71 17.69 -5.16
C GLU A 175 4.65 17.62 -6.36
N ILE A 176 5.28 16.48 -6.57
CA ILE A 176 6.17 16.22 -7.69
C ILE A 176 5.48 15.27 -8.66
N SER A 177 5.37 15.71 -9.90
CA SER A 177 4.76 14.91 -10.97
C SER A 177 5.51 13.59 -11.13
N ASN A 178 4.75 12.48 -11.24
CA ASN A 178 5.23 11.11 -11.41
C ASN A 178 5.94 10.49 -10.19
N LEU A 179 6.19 11.22 -9.09
CA LEU A 179 6.89 10.69 -7.93
C LEU A 179 6.11 9.56 -7.26
N HIS A 180 4.79 9.68 -7.18
CA HIS A 180 3.93 8.62 -6.67
C HIS A 180 4.09 7.33 -7.49
N PHE A 181 4.10 7.41 -8.82
CA PHE A 181 4.32 6.25 -9.68
C PHE A 181 5.70 5.65 -9.47
N GLU A 182 6.74 6.48 -9.36
CA GLU A 182 8.09 5.99 -9.13
C GLU A 182 8.20 5.22 -7.81
N LEU A 183 7.75 5.80 -6.68
CA LEU A 183 7.93 5.19 -5.37
C LEU A 183 6.91 4.09 -5.02
N CYS A 184 5.69 4.13 -5.61
CA CYS A 184 4.64 3.19 -5.27
C CYS A 184 4.49 2.03 -6.27
N TYR A 185 5.06 2.16 -7.49
CA TYR A 185 4.91 1.15 -8.54
C TYR A 185 6.24 0.78 -9.19
N TYR A 186 6.98 1.73 -9.78
CA TYR A 186 8.14 1.37 -10.60
C TYR A 186 9.29 0.82 -9.78
N GLN A 187 9.64 1.44 -8.68
CA GLN A 187 10.68 0.95 -7.77
C GLN A 187 10.29 -0.37 -7.09
N PRO A 188 9.07 -0.54 -6.54
CA PRO A 188 8.62 -1.81 -6.00
C PRO A 188 8.64 -2.95 -7.02
N ILE A 189 8.17 -2.72 -8.25
CA ILE A 189 8.20 -3.74 -9.31
C ILE A 189 9.65 -4.08 -9.69
N GLU A 190 10.50 -3.08 -9.87
CA GLU A 190 11.91 -3.30 -10.20
C GLU A 190 12.65 -4.07 -9.09
N TRP A 191 12.34 -3.74 -7.83
CA TRP A 191 12.88 -4.47 -6.68
C TRP A 191 12.39 -5.92 -6.68
N ALA A 192 11.10 -6.15 -6.89
CA ALA A 192 10.51 -7.49 -6.90
C ALA A 192 11.01 -8.37 -8.07
N ILE A 193 11.42 -7.77 -9.19
CA ILE A 193 12.05 -8.49 -10.30
C ILE A 193 13.46 -9.00 -9.92
N LYS A 194 14.16 -8.24 -9.08
CA LYS A 194 15.57 -8.52 -8.68
C LYS A 194 15.69 -9.48 -7.50
N ASN A 195 14.61 -9.66 -6.71
CA ASN A 195 14.61 -10.39 -5.44
C ASN A 195 13.56 -11.51 -5.40
#